data_b95b5c44c9ce3e5d895cb9f6f47bf024
#
_entry.id   b95b5c44c9ce3e5d895cb9f6f47bf024
#
_cell.length_a   1.000
_cell.length_b   1.000
_cell.length_c   1.000
_cell.angle_alpha   90.00
_cell.angle_beta   90.00
_cell.angle_gamma   90.00
#
_symmetry.space_group_name_H-M   'P 1'
#
loop_
_entity.id
_entity.type
_entity.pdbx_description
1 polymer ?
#
loop_
_entity_poly.entity_id
_entity_poly.type
_entity_poly.pdbx_seq_one_letter_code
_entity_poly.pdbx_strand_id
1 'polypeptide(L)'
;YLARVRDGSTGEIGNGYSACLAVACESGGRRITPLHMRLWSSEAEGFISQNDEVLGVIDQISSRAKKRGIYVIDRGGDGDWLFDGLDRRKLDYIVRLVGNRNLLHGRRTALAEELAASCPMKHIEIVTRETGDGVKSYKLEFGAMTVALPQRPDKPLRMVVVKGFGERPMLLLTTLAGTTSRKSLWQVVEGYLTRWRVEDAIRFVKQSYNLEDVRVLT
;
A
#
# COMPACT_ATOMS: atom_id res chain seq x y z
N TYR A 1 -24.24 -14.47 8.00
CA TYR A 1 -24.35 -13.36 7.04
C TYR A 1 -23.20 -13.43 6.02
N LEU A 2 -23.37 -14.22 4.93
CA LEU A 2 -22.41 -14.30 3.83
C LEU A 2 -22.75 -13.25 2.78
N ALA A 3 -21.78 -12.47 2.35
CA ALA A 3 -21.94 -11.53 1.25
C ALA A 3 -21.52 -12.14 -0.09
N ARG A 4 -21.93 -11.53 -1.18
CA ARG A 4 -21.40 -11.83 -2.52
C ARG A 4 -20.03 -11.19 -2.66
N VAL A 5 -18.99 -11.98 -2.65
CA VAL A 5 -17.60 -11.54 -2.75
C VAL A 5 -16.92 -12.11 -3.98
N ARG A 6 -15.97 -11.38 -4.53
CA ARG A 6 -15.16 -11.87 -5.63
C ARG A 6 -13.93 -12.61 -5.07
N ASP A 7 -13.76 -13.85 -5.49
CA ASP A 7 -12.53 -14.59 -5.23
C ASP A 7 -11.35 -13.93 -6.00
N GLY A 8 -10.31 -13.57 -5.27
CA GLY A 8 -9.13 -12.94 -5.85
C GLY A 8 -8.25 -13.88 -6.67
N SER A 9 -8.39 -15.20 -6.52
CA SER A 9 -7.62 -16.23 -7.22
C SER A 9 -8.30 -16.67 -8.51
N THR A 10 -9.61 -16.96 -8.48
CA THR A 10 -10.38 -17.42 -9.63
C THR A 10 -11.08 -16.28 -10.38
N GLY A 11 -11.34 -15.17 -9.70
CA GLY A 11 -12.15 -14.06 -10.21
C GLY A 11 -13.65 -14.31 -10.18
N GLU A 12 -14.11 -15.46 -9.69
CA GLU A 12 -15.50 -15.82 -9.58
C GLU A 12 -16.20 -15.08 -8.42
N ILE A 13 -17.51 -14.94 -8.51
CA ILE A 13 -18.31 -14.34 -7.45
C ILE A 13 -19.00 -15.48 -6.67
N GLY A 14 -18.67 -15.59 -5.41
CA GLY A 14 -19.22 -16.57 -4.48
C GLY A 14 -19.77 -15.95 -3.21
N ASN A 15 -20.31 -16.77 -2.32
CA ASN A 15 -20.69 -16.37 -0.99
C ASN A 15 -19.47 -16.45 -0.06
N GLY A 16 -19.17 -15.39 0.68
CA GLY A 16 -17.99 -15.37 1.53
C GLY A 16 -17.87 -14.13 2.41
N TYR A 17 -16.68 -13.96 2.97
CA TYR A 17 -16.28 -12.80 3.75
C TYR A 17 -15.17 -12.04 3.03
N SER A 18 -15.17 -10.75 3.19
CA SER A 18 -13.99 -9.94 2.87
C SER A 18 -12.98 -10.02 4.01
N ALA A 19 -11.69 -9.94 3.67
CA ALA A 19 -10.62 -10.02 4.66
C ALA A 19 -9.64 -8.85 4.52
N CYS A 20 -9.17 -8.32 5.63
CA CYS A 20 -8.02 -7.43 5.71
C CYS A 20 -6.94 -8.09 6.57
N LEU A 21 -5.77 -8.29 6.00
CA LEU A 21 -4.60 -8.80 6.70
C LEU A 21 -3.55 -7.70 6.79
N ALA A 22 -3.10 -7.41 8.00
CA ALA A 22 -1.98 -6.52 8.25
C ALA A 22 -0.79 -7.29 8.81
N VAL A 23 0.38 -7.03 8.24
CA VAL A 23 1.64 -7.64 8.66
C VAL A 23 2.68 -6.57 8.93
N ALA A 24 3.59 -6.82 9.87
CA ALA A 24 4.81 -6.04 10.02
C ALA A 24 5.97 -6.73 9.31
N CYS A 25 6.78 -5.93 8.62
CA CYS A 25 8.02 -6.36 7.99
C CYS A 25 9.12 -5.34 8.29
N GLU A 26 10.35 -5.79 8.44
CA GLU A 26 11.51 -4.91 8.39
C GLU A 26 11.79 -4.53 6.93
N SER A 27 12.12 -3.25 6.66
CA SER A 27 12.48 -2.81 5.31
C SER A 27 13.67 -3.63 4.80
N GLY A 28 13.55 -4.20 3.60
CA GLY A 28 14.55 -5.12 3.05
C GLY A 28 14.68 -6.47 3.77
N GLY A 29 13.96 -6.68 4.88
CA GLY A 29 13.99 -7.88 5.71
C GLY A 29 13.17 -9.03 5.14
N ARG A 30 13.43 -10.24 5.67
CA ARG A 30 12.66 -11.46 5.33
C ARG A 30 11.60 -11.83 6.36
N ARG A 31 11.65 -11.27 7.56
CA ARG A 31 10.68 -11.56 8.63
C ARG A 31 9.32 -10.93 8.33
N ILE A 32 8.29 -11.74 8.53
CA ILE A 32 6.89 -11.30 8.48
C ILE A 32 6.30 -11.60 9.85
N THR A 33 5.65 -10.60 10.45
CA THR A 33 4.91 -10.76 11.69
C THR A 33 3.45 -10.40 11.42
N PRO A 34 2.51 -11.35 11.44
CA PRO A 34 1.10 -11.03 11.38
C PRO A 34 0.71 -10.15 12.56
N LEU A 35 0.07 -9.02 12.29
CA LEU A 35 -0.37 -8.07 13.31
C LEU A 35 -1.85 -8.18 13.60
N HIS A 36 -2.65 -8.27 12.55
CA HIS A 36 -4.09 -8.30 12.66
C HIS A 36 -4.71 -8.90 11.40
N MET A 37 -5.75 -9.69 11.59
CA MET A 37 -6.63 -10.17 10.54
C MET A 37 -8.07 -9.83 10.93
N ARG A 38 -8.82 -9.22 10.02
CA ARG A 38 -10.22 -8.91 10.20
C ARG A 38 -11.02 -9.47 9.04
N LEU A 39 -12.08 -10.17 9.38
CA LEU A 39 -13.08 -10.64 8.44
C LEU A 39 -14.35 -9.83 8.63
N TRP A 40 -15.05 -9.52 7.52
CA TRP A 40 -16.35 -8.86 7.57
C TRP A 40 -17.24 -9.30 6.41
N SER A 41 -18.52 -9.07 6.57
CA SER A 41 -19.52 -9.21 5.53
C SER A 41 -20.29 -7.91 5.37
N SER A 42 -20.58 -7.51 4.14
CA SER A 42 -21.47 -6.37 3.89
C SER A 42 -22.92 -6.64 4.30
N GLU A 43 -23.28 -7.89 4.52
CA GLU A 43 -24.60 -8.33 4.98
C GLU A 43 -24.70 -8.42 6.52
N ALA A 44 -23.61 -8.15 7.24
CA ALA A 44 -23.60 -8.20 8.69
C ALA A 44 -24.28 -6.96 9.29
N GLU A 45 -25.05 -7.18 10.37
CA GLU A 45 -25.61 -6.08 11.14
C GLU A 45 -24.51 -5.16 11.68
N GLY A 46 -24.68 -3.84 11.51
CA GLY A 46 -23.69 -2.85 11.92
C GLY A 46 -22.53 -2.64 10.93
N PHE A 47 -22.51 -3.31 9.77
CA PHE A 47 -21.55 -2.98 8.72
C PHE A 47 -21.83 -1.57 8.17
N ILE A 48 -20.81 -0.72 8.13
CA ILE A 48 -20.90 0.64 7.58
C ILE A 48 -20.28 0.66 6.20
N SER A 49 -18.98 0.40 6.11
CA SER A 49 -18.27 0.32 4.83
C SER A 49 -16.96 -0.46 4.95
N GLN A 50 -16.45 -0.95 3.84
CA GLN A 50 -15.11 -1.54 3.77
C GLN A 50 -14.01 -0.57 4.25
N ASN A 51 -14.17 0.71 4.00
CA ASN A 51 -13.21 1.73 4.42
C ASN A 51 -13.15 1.84 5.95
N ASP A 52 -14.31 1.78 6.62
CA ASP A 52 -14.37 1.80 8.09
C ASP A 52 -13.74 0.54 8.68
N GLU A 53 -13.93 -0.62 8.06
CA GLU A 53 -13.28 -1.86 8.46
C GLU A 53 -11.75 -1.76 8.40
N VAL A 54 -11.21 -1.22 7.29
CA VAL A 54 -9.77 -0.99 7.12
C VAL A 54 -9.23 0.02 8.11
N LEU A 55 -9.93 1.14 8.32
CA LEU A 55 -9.54 2.14 9.33
C LEU A 55 -9.59 1.58 10.74
N GLY A 56 -10.55 0.70 11.04
CA GLY A 56 -10.63 -0.02 12.32
C GLY A 56 -9.42 -0.93 12.54
N VAL A 57 -8.93 -1.62 11.50
CA VAL A 57 -7.67 -2.39 11.58
C VAL A 57 -6.48 -1.48 11.88
N ILE A 58 -6.40 -0.33 11.20
CA ILE A 58 -5.34 0.66 11.45
C ILE A 58 -5.39 1.17 12.90
N ASP A 59 -6.58 1.42 13.45
CA ASP A 59 -6.74 1.85 14.83
C ASP A 59 -6.24 0.80 15.84
N GLN A 60 -6.61 -0.47 15.62
CA GLN A 60 -6.16 -1.58 16.45
C GLN A 60 -4.63 -1.71 16.46
N ILE A 61 -3.99 -1.57 15.30
CA ILE A 61 -2.55 -1.67 15.17
C ILE A 61 -1.87 -0.43 15.79
N SER A 62 -2.31 0.77 15.42
CA SER A 62 -1.66 2.02 15.83
C SER A 62 -1.72 2.23 17.35
N SER A 63 -2.80 1.82 17.99
CA SER A 63 -2.93 1.89 19.46
C SER A 63 -1.91 0.99 20.17
N ARG A 64 -1.71 -0.24 19.68
CA ARG A 64 -0.76 -1.20 20.25
C ARG A 64 0.68 -0.88 19.89
N ALA A 65 0.94 -0.47 18.67
CA ALA A 65 2.27 -0.08 18.20
C ALA A 65 2.69 1.33 18.69
N LYS A 66 1.86 2.03 19.44
CA LYS A 66 2.11 3.42 19.88
C LYS A 66 2.47 4.34 18.73
N LYS A 67 1.77 4.20 17.62
CA LYS A 67 1.97 4.94 16.35
C LYS A 67 3.36 4.76 15.72
N ARG A 68 4.06 3.68 16.04
CA ARG A 68 5.34 3.34 15.41
C ARG A 68 5.11 2.65 14.07
N GLY A 69 6.10 2.75 13.17
CA GLY A 69 6.09 2.12 11.86
C GLY A 69 5.52 3.00 10.78
N ILE A 70 5.69 2.55 9.56
CA ILE A 70 5.21 3.20 8.34
C ILE A 70 4.14 2.30 7.73
N TYR A 71 2.97 2.86 7.44
CA TYR A 71 1.86 2.13 6.81
C TYR A 71 2.07 2.08 5.31
N VAL A 72 2.33 0.88 4.79
CA VAL A 72 2.61 0.67 3.36
C VAL A 72 1.40 0.03 2.70
N ILE A 73 0.80 0.72 1.74
CA ILE A 73 -0.51 0.38 1.18
C ILE A 73 -0.43 0.41 -0.35
N ASP A 74 -1.12 -0.52 -0.98
CA ASP A 74 -1.15 -0.61 -2.45
C ASP A 74 -2.11 0.40 -3.10
N ARG A 75 -2.32 0.23 -4.41
CA ARG A 75 -3.20 1.11 -5.19
C ARG A 75 -4.66 1.13 -4.73
N GLY A 76 -5.11 0.08 -4.05
CA GLY A 76 -6.46 0.03 -3.48
C GLY A 76 -6.68 1.08 -2.40
N GLY A 77 -5.60 1.56 -1.79
CA GLY A 77 -5.64 2.64 -0.80
C GLY A 77 -5.52 4.05 -1.37
N ASP A 78 -5.46 4.23 -2.70
CA ASP A 78 -5.41 5.57 -3.32
C ASP A 78 -6.77 6.26 -3.28
N GLY A 79 -7.19 6.67 -2.09
CA GLY A 79 -8.44 7.33 -1.80
C GLY A 79 -8.32 8.39 -0.70
N ASP A 80 -9.10 9.46 -0.81
CA ASP A 80 -9.06 10.55 0.18
C ASP A 80 -9.44 10.09 1.57
N TRP A 81 -10.35 9.12 1.67
CA TRP A 81 -10.76 8.48 2.93
C TRP A 81 -9.56 7.92 3.71
N LEU A 82 -8.60 7.29 3.00
CA LEU A 82 -7.42 6.71 3.62
C LEU A 82 -6.41 7.77 4.02
N PHE A 83 -6.11 8.72 3.13
CA PHE A 83 -5.19 9.82 3.45
C PHE A 83 -5.71 10.64 4.64
N ASP A 84 -7.01 10.96 4.67
CA ASP A 84 -7.65 11.63 5.79
C ASP A 84 -7.60 10.79 7.07
N GLY A 85 -7.83 9.49 6.92
CA GLY A 85 -7.78 8.54 8.01
C GLY A 85 -6.41 8.44 8.65
N LEU A 86 -5.36 8.30 7.85
CA LEU A 86 -3.96 8.20 8.32
C LEU A 86 -3.49 9.54 8.92
N ASP A 87 -3.83 10.65 8.27
CA ASP A 87 -3.43 11.98 8.70
C ASP A 87 -4.05 12.40 10.03
N ARG A 88 -5.35 12.13 10.22
CA ARG A 88 -6.02 12.38 11.52
C ARG A 88 -5.38 11.59 12.66
N ARG A 89 -4.82 10.42 12.35
CA ARG A 89 -4.12 9.57 13.30
C ARG A 89 -2.65 9.94 13.48
N LYS A 90 -2.13 10.87 12.66
CA LYS A 90 -0.72 11.29 12.62
C LYS A 90 0.21 10.09 12.37
N LEU A 91 -0.12 9.28 11.38
CA LEU A 91 0.64 8.09 11.00
C LEU A 91 1.45 8.38 9.74
N ASP A 92 2.67 7.83 9.69
CA ASP A 92 3.50 7.86 8.50
C ASP A 92 3.09 6.77 7.52
N TYR A 93 3.10 7.10 6.22
CA TYR A 93 2.66 6.18 5.20
C TYR A 93 3.46 6.25 3.89
N ILE A 94 3.37 5.16 3.14
CA ILE A 94 3.76 5.04 1.74
C ILE A 94 2.56 4.41 1.02
N VAL A 95 1.90 5.15 0.15
CA VAL A 95 0.75 4.68 -0.63
C VAL A 95 1.09 4.72 -2.11
N ARG A 96 0.83 3.62 -2.83
CA ARG A 96 0.98 3.61 -4.28
C ARG A 96 -0.23 4.27 -4.93
N LEU A 97 0.04 5.25 -5.79
CA LEU A 97 -1.00 5.96 -6.53
C LEU A 97 -1.42 5.20 -7.79
N VAL A 98 -2.66 5.42 -8.21
CA VAL A 98 -3.22 4.88 -9.46
C VAL A 98 -2.68 5.60 -10.70
N GLY A 99 -2.27 6.85 -10.56
CA GLY A 99 -1.72 7.66 -11.65
C GLY A 99 -2.64 8.82 -12.07
N ASN A 100 -3.95 8.61 -12.03
CA ASN A 100 -4.96 9.62 -12.38
C ASN A 100 -5.38 10.52 -11.20
N ARG A 101 -4.66 10.44 -10.06
CA ARG A 101 -4.88 11.31 -8.92
C ARG A 101 -4.41 12.73 -9.24
N ASN A 102 -5.24 13.72 -8.93
CA ASN A 102 -4.83 15.12 -8.96
C ASN A 102 -3.91 15.43 -7.76
N LEU A 103 -2.77 16.02 -8.05
CA LEU A 103 -1.80 16.51 -7.06
C LEU A 103 -1.46 17.96 -7.36
N LEU A 104 -1.17 18.70 -6.30
CA LEU A 104 -0.68 20.08 -6.37
C LEU A 104 0.85 20.06 -6.34
N HIS A 105 1.50 20.66 -7.35
CA HIS A 105 2.93 20.93 -7.40
C HIS A 105 3.17 22.42 -7.63
N GLY A 106 3.69 23.09 -6.60
CA GLY A 106 3.72 24.55 -6.58
C GLY A 106 2.30 25.13 -6.62
N ARG A 107 1.97 25.87 -7.69
CA ARG A 107 0.63 26.44 -7.92
C ARG A 107 -0.21 25.68 -8.96
N ARG A 108 0.34 24.58 -9.51
CA ARG A 108 -0.30 23.81 -10.57
C ARG A 108 -0.89 22.54 -10.01
N THR A 109 -2.15 22.27 -10.30
CA THR A 109 -2.77 20.97 -10.14
C THR A 109 -2.65 20.18 -11.44
N ALA A 110 -2.17 18.94 -11.36
CA ALA A 110 -2.04 18.05 -12.51
C ALA A 110 -2.17 16.59 -12.04
N LEU A 111 -2.35 15.68 -13.00
CA LEU A 111 -2.38 14.24 -12.72
C LEU A 111 -0.99 13.77 -12.24
N ALA A 112 -0.99 12.81 -11.33
CA ALA A 112 0.24 12.25 -10.78
C ALA A 112 1.17 11.68 -11.88
N GLU A 113 0.61 11.05 -12.92
CA GLU A 113 1.40 10.55 -14.05
C GLU A 113 1.98 11.67 -14.92
N GLU A 114 1.29 12.79 -15.09
CA GLU A 114 1.83 13.96 -15.79
C GLU A 114 2.99 14.59 -15.02
N LEU A 115 2.84 14.73 -13.71
CA LEU A 115 3.91 15.21 -12.83
C LEU A 115 5.11 14.26 -12.85
N ALA A 116 4.87 12.95 -12.85
CA ALA A 116 5.92 11.95 -12.91
C ALA A 116 6.77 12.03 -14.18
N ALA A 117 6.18 12.46 -15.32
CA ALA A 117 6.91 12.65 -16.57
C ALA A 117 8.00 13.73 -16.45
N SER A 118 7.77 14.74 -15.60
CA SER A 118 8.72 15.83 -15.34
C SER A 118 9.63 15.61 -14.13
N CYS A 119 9.46 14.48 -13.40
CA CYS A 119 10.24 14.20 -12.20
C CYS A 119 11.71 13.92 -12.55
N PRO A 120 12.69 14.63 -11.93
CA PRO A 120 14.10 14.34 -12.13
C PRO A 120 14.48 12.97 -11.60
N MET A 121 14.87 12.04 -12.47
CA MET A 121 15.29 10.68 -12.15
C MET A 121 16.80 10.67 -11.85
N LYS A 122 17.19 10.97 -10.60
CA LYS A 122 18.58 11.22 -10.22
C LYS A 122 19.33 10.01 -9.68
N HIS A 123 18.62 8.93 -9.40
CA HIS A 123 19.18 7.79 -8.69
C HIS A 123 18.90 6.49 -9.42
N ILE A 124 19.83 5.55 -9.29
CA ILE A 124 19.74 4.20 -9.87
C ILE A 124 20.03 3.19 -8.78
N GLU A 125 19.28 2.07 -8.79
CA GLU A 125 19.53 0.89 -7.96
C GLU A 125 19.29 -0.36 -8.78
N ILE A 126 19.99 -1.45 -8.47
CA ILE A 126 19.77 -2.76 -9.07
C ILE A 126 19.13 -3.65 -8.02
N VAL A 127 17.95 -4.16 -8.32
CA VAL A 127 17.21 -5.11 -7.45
C VAL A 127 17.14 -6.46 -8.12
N THR A 128 17.42 -7.48 -7.34
CA THR A 128 17.32 -8.86 -7.79
C THR A 128 16.09 -9.51 -7.15
N ARG A 129 15.30 -10.21 -7.94
CA ARG A 129 14.13 -10.97 -7.48
C ARG A 129 14.19 -12.40 -7.97
N GLU A 130 13.86 -13.32 -7.08
CA GLU A 130 13.55 -14.70 -7.44
C GLU A 130 12.14 -14.74 -8.04
N THR A 131 12.00 -15.31 -9.21
CA THR A 131 10.74 -15.56 -9.92
C THR A 131 10.63 -17.06 -10.20
N GLY A 132 9.45 -17.54 -10.58
CA GLY A 132 9.30 -18.96 -10.98
C GLY A 132 10.25 -19.40 -12.10
N ASP A 133 10.71 -18.46 -12.93
CA ASP A 133 11.63 -18.71 -14.07
C ASP A 133 13.11 -18.46 -13.69
N GLY A 134 13.45 -18.26 -12.41
CA GLY A 134 14.79 -17.99 -11.93
C GLY A 134 14.98 -16.57 -11.38
N VAL A 135 16.23 -16.13 -11.31
CA VAL A 135 16.60 -14.83 -10.73
C VAL A 135 16.61 -13.76 -11.81
N LYS A 136 15.80 -12.71 -11.63
CA LYS A 136 15.74 -11.55 -12.54
C LYS A 136 16.27 -10.30 -11.83
N SER A 137 17.16 -9.56 -12.53
CA SER A 137 17.67 -8.26 -12.08
C SER A 137 16.93 -7.12 -12.78
N TYR A 138 16.54 -6.13 -12.00
CA TYR A 138 15.85 -4.93 -12.49
C TYR A 138 16.70 -3.71 -12.18
N LYS A 139 17.00 -2.91 -13.21
CA LYS A 139 17.61 -1.60 -13.06
C LYS A 139 16.49 -0.60 -12.78
N LEU A 140 16.43 -0.09 -11.56
CA LEU A 140 15.44 0.89 -11.15
C LEU A 140 16.03 2.29 -11.21
N GLU A 141 15.33 3.20 -11.87
CA GLU A 141 15.61 4.62 -11.83
C GLU A 141 14.56 5.28 -10.95
N PHE A 142 14.98 6.17 -10.03
CA PHE A 142 14.05 6.83 -9.13
C PHE A 142 14.44 8.27 -8.81
N GLY A 143 13.41 9.03 -8.53
CA GLY A 143 13.50 10.43 -8.14
C GLY A 143 12.29 10.84 -7.33
N ALA A 144 12.26 12.08 -6.87
CA ALA A 144 11.11 12.58 -6.13
C ALA A 144 10.86 14.05 -6.35
N MET A 145 9.62 14.44 -6.11
CA MET A 145 9.18 15.83 -6.11
C MET A 145 8.26 16.11 -4.93
N THR A 146 8.23 17.37 -4.51
CA THR A 146 7.29 17.83 -3.49
C THR A 146 5.93 18.07 -4.12
N VAL A 147 4.91 17.50 -3.52
CA VAL A 147 3.50 17.66 -3.93
C VAL A 147 2.62 17.87 -2.71
N ALA A 148 1.37 18.22 -2.91
CA ALA A 148 0.33 18.18 -1.88
C ALA A 148 -0.96 17.62 -2.46
N LEU A 149 -1.85 17.18 -1.61
CA LEU A 149 -3.23 16.89 -2.00
C LEU A 149 -3.97 18.22 -2.20
N PRO A 150 -4.78 18.40 -3.26
CA PRO A 150 -5.46 19.67 -3.54
C PRO A 150 -6.30 20.19 -2.38
N GLN A 151 -6.93 19.28 -1.61
CA GLN A 151 -7.74 19.62 -0.42
C GLN A 151 -6.89 19.98 0.81
N ARG A 152 -5.56 19.79 0.76
CA ARG A 152 -4.61 20.09 1.84
C ARG A 152 -3.30 20.66 1.29
N PRO A 153 -3.36 21.85 0.67
CA PRO A 153 -2.22 22.48 0.00
C PRO A 153 -1.07 22.80 0.96
N ASP A 154 -1.39 23.05 2.23
CA ASP A 154 -0.41 23.39 3.27
C ASP A 154 0.33 22.18 3.85
N LYS A 155 -0.04 20.96 3.45
CA LYS A 155 0.61 19.75 3.90
C LYS A 155 1.50 19.16 2.80
N PRO A 156 2.80 19.45 2.80
CA PRO A 156 3.72 18.92 1.79
C PRO A 156 3.91 17.41 1.98
N LEU A 157 3.83 16.70 0.86
CA LEU A 157 4.11 15.28 0.72
C LEU A 157 5.24 15.07 -0.30
N ARG A 158 5.79 13.87 -0.33
CA ARG A 158 6.71 13.45 -1.38
C ARG A 158 6.05 12.46 -2.31
N MET A 159 6.10 12.74 -3.61
CA MET A 159 5.83 11.75 -4.64
C MET A 159 7.16 11.20 -5.11
N VAL A 160 7.41 9.93 -4.84
CA VAL A 160 8.58 9.19 -5.33
C VAL A 160 8.18 8.44 -6.58
N VAL A 161 8.89 8.69 -7.66
CA VAL A 161 8.68 8.07 -8.97
C VAL A 161 9.73 7.00 -9.18
N VAL A 162 9.32 5.78 -9.54
CA VAL A 162 10.21 4.65 -9.78
C VAL A 162 9.92 4.04 -11.15
N LYS A 163 10.94 3.91 -12.00
CA LYS A 163 10.89 3.27 -13.31
C LYS A 163 11.73 1.99 -13.30
N GLY A 164 11.42 1.04 -14.18
CA GLY A 164 12.20 -0.19 -14.38
C GLY A 164 11.51 -1.49 -14.01
N PHE A 165 10.31 -1.48 -13.40
CA PHE A 165 9.51 -2.70 -13.15
C PHE A 165 8.49 -3.01 -14.24
N GLY A 166 8.26 -2.12 -15.16
CA GLY A 166 7.28 -2.27 -16.24
C GLY A 166 7.20 -1.00 -17.07
N GLU A 167 6.24 -0.96 -17.99
CA GLU A 167 6.06 0.17 -18.91
C GLU A 167 5.69 1.48 -18.20
N ARG A 168 4.86 1.37 -17.17
CA ARG A 168 4.41 2.54 -16.40
C ARG A 168 5.22 2.73 -15.13
N PRO A 169 5.55 3.96 -14.75
CA PRO A 169 6.23 4.22 -13.51
C PRO A 169 5.37 3.84 -12.31
N MET A 170 6.01 3.41 -11.24
CA MET A 170 5.39 3.26 -9.92
C MET A 170 5.46 4.60 -9.21
N LEU A 171 4.33 5.10 -8.75
CA LEU A 171 4.18 6.39 -8.07
C LEU A 171 3.86 6.13 -6.60
N LEU A 172 4.71 6.59 -5.70
CA LEU A 172 4.57 6.41 -4.26
C LEU A 172 4.38 7.76 -3.59
N LEU A 173 3.26 7.94 -2.90
CA LEU A 173 3.00 9.13 -2.10
C LEU A 173 3.33 8.84 -0.64
N THR A 174 4.10 9.74 0.00
CA THR A 174 4.55 9.52 1.39
C THR A 174 4.61 10.81 2.20
N THR A 175 4.38 10.66 3.51
CA THR A 175 4.59 11.71 4.53
C THR A 175 6.05 11.90 4.91
N LEU A 176 6.94 10.99 4.52
CA LEU A 176 8.36 11.04 4.86
C LEU A 176 9.05 12.21 4.13
N ALA A 177 8.75 13.43 4.56
CA ALA A 177 9.10 14.67 3.86
C ALA A 177 10.60 15.00 3.85
N GLY A 178 11.39 14.49 4.80
CA GLY A 178 12.84 14.69 4.88
C GLY A 178 13.65 13.95 3.81
N THR A 179 13.01 13.32 2.87
CA THR A 179 13.56 12.41 1.86
C THR A 179 14.10 13.19 0.65
N THR A 180 15.32 13.68 0.77
CA THR A 180 16.02 14.34 -0.34
C THR A 180 17.28 13.59 -0.79
N SER A 181 17.85 12.76 0.11
CA SER A 181 19.05 11.97 -0.21
C SER A 181 18.69 10.66 -0.94
N ARG A 182 19.66 10.12 -1.70
CA ARG A 182 19.49 8.79 -2.33
C ARG A 182 19.08 7.74 -1.31
N LYS A 183 19.72 7.72 -0.13
CA LYS A 183 19.45 6.74 0.92
C LYS A 183 18.01 6.83 1.44
N SER A 184 17.52 8.03 1.72
CA SER A 184 16.17 8.22 2.23
C SER A 184 15.09 7.95 1.18
N LEU A 185 15.33 8.28 -0.08
CA LEU A 185 14.44 7.91 -1.18
C LEU A 185 14.42 6.39 -1.39
N TRP A 186 15.58 5.75 -1.30
CA TRP A 186 15.66 4.28 -1.38
C TRP A 186 14.88 3.59 -0.27
N GLN A 187 14.92 4.10 0.95
CA GLN A 187 14.11 3.57 2.05
C GLN A 187 12.60 3.57 1.75
N VAL A 188 12.09 4.60 1.05
CA VAL A 188 10.69 4.62 0.61
C VAL A 188 10.42 3.55 -0.43
N VAL A 189 11.30 3.44 -1.43
CA VAL A 189 11.17 2.43 -2.50
C VAL A 189 11.26 1.02 -1.92
N GLU A 190 12.28 0.74 -1.13
CA GLU A 190 12.49 -0.56 -0.49
C GLU A 190 11.35 -0.92 0.47
N GLY A 191 10.87 0.05 1.27
CA GLY A 191 9.71 -0.14 2.13
C GLY A 191 8.47 -0.56 1.34
N TYR A 192 8.22 0.09 0.20
CA TYR A 192 7.12 -0.32 -0.67
C TYR A 192 7.37 -1.71 -1.30
N LEU A 193 8.58 -2.00 -1.75
CA LEU A 193 8.91 -3.32 -2.30
C LEU A 193 8.75 -4.44 -1.27
N THR A 194 9.03 -4.16 0.00
CA THR A 194 8.83 -5.10 1.10
C THR A 194 7.34 -5.44 1.31
N ARG A 195 6.40 -4.60 0.88
CA ARG A 195 4.96 -4.87 0.94
C ARG A 195 4.56 -6.23 0.32
N TRP A 196 5.27 -6.69 -0.70
CA TRP A 196 4.99 -7.99 -1.33
C TRP A 196 5.01 -9.15 -0.34
N ARG A 197 5.65 -8.99 0.81
CA ARG A 197 5.64 -9.98 1.88
C ARG A 197 4.25 -10.26 2.45
N VAL A 198 3.30 -9.34 2.32
CA VAL A 198 1.90 -9.61 2.70
C VAL A 198 1.30 -10.72 1.85
N GLU A 199 1.69 -10.82 0.59
CA GLU A 199 1.21 -11.88 -0.32
C GLU A 199 1.75 -13.26 0.09
N ASP A 200 2.99 -13.32 0.59
CA ASP A 200 3.55 -14.54 1.19
C ASP A 200 2.76 -14.93 2.45
N ALA A 201 2.39 -13.97 3.28
CA ALA A 201 1.55 -14.22 4.46
C ALA A 201 0.14 -14.72 4.09
N ILE A 202 -0.49 -14.09 3.09
CA ILE A 202 -1.80 -14.52 2.57
C ILE A 202 -1.71 -15.95 2.03
N ARG A 203 -0.69 -16.24 1.22
CA ARG A 203 -0.48 -17.58 0.68
C ARG A 203 -0.27 -18.61 1.79
N PHE A 204 0.54 -18.29 2.80
CA PHE A 204 0.76 -19.16 3.94
C PHE A 204 -0.55 -19.46 4.69
N VAL A 205 -1.35 -18.43 4.97
CA VAL A 205 -2.62 -18.59 5.67
C VAL A 205 -3.59 -19.45 4.86
N LYS A 206 -3.72 -19.21 3.54
CA LYS A 206 -4.57 -19.98 2.65
C LYS A 206 -4.14 -21.47 2.59
N GLN A 207 -2.85 -21.72 2.39
CA GLN A 207 -2.33 -23.09 2.22
C GLN A 207 -2.24 -23.87 3.52
N SER A 208 -1.89 -23.24 4.64
CA SER A 208 -1.68 -23.92 5.92
C SER A 208 -2.97 -24.16 6.72
N TYR A 209 -3.97 -23.33 6.51
CA TYR A 209 -5.22 -23.39 7.28
C TYR A 209 -6.46 -23.69 6.42
N ASN A 210 -6.28 -23.94 5.12
CA ASN A 210 -7.38 -24.18 4.16
C ASN A 210 -8.54 -23.17 4.34
N LEU A 211 -8.19 -21.90 4.51
CA LEU A 211 -9.16 -20.86 4.85
C LEU A 211 -10.30 -20.73 3.81
N GLU A 212 -10.05 -21.15 2.57
CA GLU A 212 -11.06 -21.17 1.51
C GLU A 212 -12.07 -22.31 1.66
N ASP A 213 -11.71 -23.36 2.42
CA ASP A 213 -12.58 -24.52 2.68
C ASP A 213 -13.34 -24.44 4.01
N VAL A 214 -13.14 -23.36 4.78
CA VAL A 214 -13.88 -23.17 6.05
C VAL A 214 -15.34 -22.92 5.73
N ARG A 215 -16.16 -23.94 5.99
CA ARG A 215 -17.63 -23.86 5.91
C ARG A 215 -18.18 -23.49 7.28
N VAL A 216 -18.87 -22.37 7.36
CA VAL A 216 -19.65 -22.03 8.55
C VAL A 216 -20.95 -22.81 8.46
N LEU A 217 -21.14 -23.75 9.36
CA LEU A 217 -22.42 -24.41 9.54
C LEU A 217 -23.39 -23.41 10.17
N THR A 218 -24.51 -23.18 9.50
CA THR A 218 -25.65 -22.39 10.03
C THR A 218 -26.42 -23.21 11.05
#